data_b8c9a1f8e3104983b3a857456b2cb029
#
_entry.id   b8c9a1f8e3104983b3a857456b2cb029
#
_cell.length_a   1.000
_cell.length_b   1.000
_cell.length_c   1.000
_cell.angle_alpha   90.00
_cell.angle_beta   90.00
_cell.angle_gamma   90.00
#
_symmetry.space_group_name_H-M   'P 1'
#
loop_
_entity.id
_entity.type
_entity.pdbx_description
1 polymer ?
#
loop_
_entity_poly.entity_id
_entity_poly.type
_entity_poly.pdbx_seq_one_letter_code
_entity_poly.pdbx_strand_id
1 'polypeptide(L)'
;CGAAAGLAYLQGGDYDTVAHTVVNTVAMDSGIICDGAKASCAAKIAAAVDAGLLGLAMYRSGNQFFGGDGIVKKGVENTIANVGRLARLGMAQTDKQIIQLMMES
;
A
#
# COMPACT_ATOMS: atom_id res chain seq x y z
N CYS A 1 0.89 -3.66 -4.71
CA CYS A 1 1.95 -4.47 -4.02
C CYS A 1 2.33 -5.71 -4.82
N GLY A 2 1.36 -6.45 -5.37
CA GLY A 2 1.65 -7.67 -6.12
C GLY A 2 2.52 -7.46 -7.34
N ALA A 3 2.27 -6.42 -8.11
CA ALA A 3 3.07 -6.09 -9.29
C ALA A 3 4.53 -5.77 -8.93
N ALA A 4 4.73 -4.99 -7.88
CA ALA A 4 6.07 -4.63 -7.41
C ALA A 4 6.81 -5.85 -6.83
N ALA A 5 6.13 -6.69 -6.06
CA ALA A 5 6.69 -7.93 -5.53
C ALA A 5 7.10 -8.87 -6.65
N GLY A 6 6.24 -9.01 -7.69
CA GLY A 6 6.53 -9.81 -8.87
C GLY A 6 7.74 -9.29 -9.63
N LEU A 7 7.84 -7.97 -9.84
CA LEU A 7 9.01 -7.36 -10.47
C LEU A 7 10.29 -7.60 -9.66
N ALA A 8 10.22 -7.44 -8.36
CA ALA A 8 11.36 -7.69 -7.48
C ALA A 8 11.85 -9.14 -7.61
N TYR A 9 10.94 -10.08 -7.65
CA TYR A 9 11.25 -11.50 -7.84
C TYR A 9 11.86 -11.77 -9.21
N LEU A 10 11.25 -11.25 -10.28
CA LEU A 10 11.70 -11.44 -11.66
C LEU A 10 13.10 -10.87 -11.90
N GLN A 11 13.47 -9.82 -11.18
CA GLN A 11 14.81 -9.22 -11.27
C GLN A 11 15.84 -9.91 -10.37
N GLY A 12 15.53 -11.11 -9.88
CA GLY A 12 16.44 -11.90 -9.06
C GLY A 12 16.45 -11.52 -7.58
N GLY A 13 15.44 -10.78 -7.12
CA GLY A 13 15.32 -10.41 -5.71
C GLY A 13 15.04 -11.62 -4.83
N ASP A 14 15.64 -11.64 -3.64
CA ASP A 14 15.38 -12.64 -2.62
C ASP A 14 14.15 -12.30 -1.78
N TYR A 15 13.90 -13.11 -0.75
CA TYR A 15 12.77 -12.86 0.16
C TYR A 15 12.84 -11.48 0.79
N ASP A 16 14.02 -11.04 1.24
CA ASP A 16 14.16 -9.73 1.88
C ASP A 16 13.82 -8.60 0.92
N THR A 17 14.26 -8.69 -0.34
CA THR A 17 13.93 -7.70 -1.37
C THR A 17 12.43 -7.63 -1.60
N VAL A 18 11.77 -8.77 -1.75
CA VAL A 18 10.33 -8.84 -1.97
C VAL A 18 9.58 -8.30 -0.75
N ALA A 19 9.95 -8.73 0.44
CA ALA A 19 9.30 -8.33 1.68
C ALA A 19 9.41 -6.83 1.93
N HIS A 20 10.60 -6.25 1.77
CA HIS A 20 10.80 -4.81 1.97
C HIS A 20 10.13 -3.97 0.88
N THR A 21 10.07 -4.48 -0.36
CA THR A 21 9.31 -3.83 -1.43
C THR A 21 7.83 -3.74 -1.08
N VAL A 22 7.27 -4.82 -0.56
CA VAL A 22 5.86 -4.84 -0.11
C VAL A 22 5.65 -3.84 1.04
N VAL A 23 6.51 -3.83 2.04
CA VAL A 23 6.42 -2.90 3.18
C VAL A 23 6.49 -1.44 2.70
N ASN A 24 7.45 -1.11 1.85
CA ASN A 24 7.58 0.25 1.31
C ASN A 24 6.33 0.67 0.53
N THR A 25 5.82 -0.22 -0.30
CA THR A 25 4.63 0.04 -1.11
C THR A 25 3.40 0.25 -0.24
N VAL A 26 3.18 -0.62 0.73
CA VAL A 26 2.04 -0.52 1.66
C VAL A 26 2.11 0.77 2.46
N ALA A 27 3.30 1.16 2.93
CA ALA A 27 3.47 2.40 3.68
C ALA A 27 3.10 3.62 2.85
N MET A 28 3.48 3.63 1.57
CA MET A 28 3.16 4.74 0.68
C MET A 28 1.68 4.77 0.26
N ASP A 29 1.07 3.61 0.04
CA ASP A 29 -0.30 3.50 -0.45
C ASP A 29 -1.36 3.58 0.66
N SER A 30 -0.97 3.53 1.91
CA SER A 30 -1.91 3.44 3.03
C SER A 30 -2.86 4.64 3.17
N GLY A 31 -2.52 5.77 2.56
CA GLY A 31 -3.37 6.97 2.55
C GLY A 31 -4.35 7.03 1.38
N ILE A 32 -4.31 6.08 0.46
CA ILE A 32 -5.17 6.07 -0.72
C ILE A 32 -6.43 5.29 -0.39
N ILE A 33 -7.57 6.00 -0.39
CA ILE A 33 -8.87 5.40 -0.07
C ILE A 33 -9.72 5.25 -1.34
N CYS A 34 -10.61 4.27 -1.32
CA CYS A 34 -11.59 4.08 -2.39
C CYS A 34 -12.79 4.99 -2.19
N ASP A 35 -13.15 5.74 -3.22
CA ASP A 35 -14.33 6.63 -3.24
C ASP A 35 -15.43 6.14 -4.17
N GLY A 36 -15.46 4.84 -4.42
CA GLY A 36 -16.39 4.20 -5.35
C GLY A 36 -15.73 3.92 -6.68
N ALA A 37 -16.12 2.83 -7.34
CA ALA A 37 -15.50 2.34 -8.57
C ALA A 37 -15.74 3.29 -9.76
N LYS A 38 -15.04 4.40 -9.80
CA LYS A 38 -15.14 5.46 -10.80
C LYS A 38 -13.81 5.62 -11.55
N ALA A 39 -13.74 6.60 -12.44
CA ALA A 39 -12.52 6.90 -13.19
C ALA A 39 -11.31 7.19 -12.29
N SER A 40 -11.54 7.79 -11.12
CA SER A 40 -10.47 8.03 -10.15
C SER A 40 -9.83 6.74 -9.62
N CYS A 41 -10.58 5.64 -9.57
CA CYS A 41 -10.01 4.34 -9.19
C CYS A 41 -8.98 3.84 -10.19
N ALA A 42 -9.19 4.06 -11.47
CA ALA A 42 -8.19 3.71 -12.49
C ALA A 42 -6.89 4.48 -12.28
N ALA A 43 -6.98 5.78 -11.97
CA ALA A 43 -5.81 6.59 -11.66
C ALA A 43 -5.12 6.13 -10.37
N LYS A 44 -5.88 5.71 -9.36
CA LYS A 44 -5.34 5.18 -8.11
C LYS A 44 -4.59 3.87 -8.34
N ILE A 45 -5.07 3.01 -9.22
CA ILE A 45 -4.36 1.77 -9.59
C ILE A 45 -3.03 2.11 -10.26
N ALA A 46 -3.00 3.06 -11.19
CA ALA A 46 -1.77 3.51 -11.82
C ALA A 46 -0.79 4.09 -10.79
N ALA A 47 -1.28 4.91 -9.87
CA ALA A 47 -0.48 5.48 -8.79
C ALA A 47 0.06 4.38 -7.85
N ALA A 48 -0.74 3.35 -7.58
CA ALA A 48 -0.32 2.23 -6.73
C ALA A 48 0.82 1.42 -7.39
N VAL A 49 0.76 1.22 -8.70
CA VAL A 49 1.87 0.55 -9.44
C VAL A 49 3.12 1.42 -9.39
N ASP A 50 3.02 2.73 -9.60
CA ASP A 50 4.16 3.65 -9.49
C ASP A 50 4.77 3.63 -8.09
N ALA A 51 3.94 3.62 -7.05
CA ALA A 51 4.40 3.50 -5.67
C ALA A 51 5.15 2.18 -5.45
N GLY A 52 4.68 1.09 -6.05
CA GLY A 52 5.36 -0.20 -6.01
C GLY A 52 6.75 -0.16 -6.63
N LEU A 53 6.87 0.45 -7.81
CA LEU A 53 8.16 0.62 -8.47
C LEU A 53 9.10 1.50 -7.65
N LEU A 54 8.57 2.58 -7.07
CA LEU A 54 9.35 3.44 -6.18
C LEU A 54 9.80 2.68 -4.93
N GLY A 55 8.94 1.87 -4.33
CA GLY A 55 9.28 1.05 -3.17
C GLY A 55 10.41 0.08 -3.44
N LEU A 56 10.40 -0.55 -4.62
CA LEU A 56 11.50 -1.43 -5.05
C LEU A 56 12.80 -0.63 -5.26
N ALA A 57 12.73 0.52 -5.94
CA ALA A 57 13.88 1.38 -6.18
C ALA A 57 14.48 1.89 -4.87
N MET A 58 13.64 2.29 -3.90
CA MET A 58 14.08 2.73 -2.57
C MET A 58 14.87 1.62 -1.87
N TYR A 59 14.34 0.40 -1.87
CA TYR A 59 15.04 -0.71 -1.21
C TYR A 59 16.40 -0.97 -1.87
N ARG A 60 16.46 -0.95 -3.19
CA ARG A 60 17.72 -1.17 -3.93
C ARG A 60 18.75 -0.07 -3.65
N SER A 61 18.30 1.13 -3.34
CA SER A 61 19.17 2.25 -2.94
C SER A 61 19.53 2.18 -1.45
N GLY A 62 19.12 1.15 -0.73
CA GLY A 62 19.39 0.99 0.69
C GLY A 62 18.40 1.73 1.61
N ASN A 63 17.30 2.23 1.06
CA ASN A 63 16.27 2.94 1.82
C ASN A 63 15.06 2.04 2.06
N GLN A 64 14.51 2.10 3.27
CA GLN A 64 13.32 1.33 3.63
C GLN A 64 12.64 1.97 4.84
N PHE A 65 11.35 1.70 5.00
CA PHE A 65 10.63 2.08 6.19
C PHE A 65 10.81 1.02 7.28
N PHE A 66 10.90 1.47 8.50
CA PHE A 66 11.18 0.61 9.66
C PHE A 66 9.97 0.51 10.57
N GLY A 67 9.96 -0.53 11.42
CA GLY A 67 8.98 -0.66 12.48
C GLY A 67 8.98 0.58 13.37
N GLY A 68 7.79 1.16 13.57
CA GLY A 68 7.64 2.42 14.27
C GLY A 68 7.42 3.62 13.35
N ASP A 69 7.64 3.47 12.04
CA ASP A 69 7.33 4.52 11.05
C ASP A 69 5.82 4.44 10.72
N GLY A 70 5.01 5.19 11.47
CA GLY A 70 3.57 5.20 11.26
C GLY A 70 2.96 3.81 11.48
N ILE A 71 2.31 3.27 10.45
CA ILE A 71 1.67 1.95 10.50
C ILE A 71 2.63 0.80 10.24
N VAL A 72 3.86 1.08 9.87
CA VAL A 72 4.87 0.05 9.58
C VAL A 72 5.27 -0.64 10.88
N LYS A 73 5.23 -1.97 10.88
CA LYS A 73 5.72 -2.81 11.97
C LYS A 73 6.87 -3.67 11.50
N LYS A 74 7.56 -4.26 12.45
CA LYS A 74 8.63 -5.21 12.13
C LYS A 74 8.01 -6.43 11.44
N GLY A 75 8.46 -6.70 10.22
CA GLY A 75 8.00 -7.81 9.41
C GLY A 75 6.83 -7.43 8.49
N VAL A 76 6.85 -8.00 7.29
CA VAL A 76 5.85 -7.70 6.25
C VAL A 76 4.45 -8.16 6.67
N GLU A 77 4.33 -9.32 7.30
CA GLU A 77 3.04 -9.85 7.74
C GLU A 77 2.39 -8.94 8.80
N ASN A 78 3.19 -8.44 9.74
CA ASN A 78 2.69 -7.55 10.78
C ASN A 78 2.27 -6.19 10.21
N THR A 79 2.96 -5.69 9.21
CA THR A 79 2.60 -4.46 8.52
C THR A 79 1.28 -4.63 7.75
N ILE A 80 1.13 -5.73 7.02
CA ILE A 80 -0.11 -6.06 6.30
C ILE A 80 -1.28 -6.20 7.28
N ALA A 81 -1.08 -6.90 8.38
CA ALA A 81 -2.11 -7.06 9.41
C ALA A 81 -2.53 -5.72 10.01
N ASN A 82 -1.59 -4.81 10.21
CA ASN A 82 -1.85 -3.48 10.74
C ASN A 82 -2.70 -2.64 9.78
N VAL A 83 -2.40 -2.68 8.49
CA VAL A 83 -3.18 -2.00 7.45
C VAL A 83 -4.59 -2.62 7.35
N GLY A 84 -4.70 -3.93 7.41
CA GLY A 84 -5.99 -4.63 7.41
C GLY A 84 -6.85 -4.23 8.61
N ARG A 85 -6.25 -4.08 9.78
CA ARG A 85 -6.95 -3.62 10.99
C ARG A 85 -7.46 -2.19 10.82
N LEU A 86 -6.62 -1.30 10.28
CA LEU A 86 -7.03 0.07 10.00
C LEU A 86 -8.20 0.10 9.01
N ALA A 87 -8.10 -0.67 7.93
CA ALA A 87 -9.13 -0.73 6.89
C ALA A 87 -10.46 -1.25 7.47
N ARG A 88 -10.43 -2.29 8.30
CA ARG A 88 -11.64 -2.91 8.83
C ARG A 88 -12.29 -2.08 9.95
N LEU A 89 -11.49 -1.61 10.89
CA LEU A 89 -12.01 -0.95 12.10
C LEU A 89 -12.00 0.58 11.98
N GLY A 90 -10.92 1.14 11.46
CA GLY A 90 -10.75 2.59 11.40
C GLY A 90 -11.49 3.24 10.24
N MET A 91 -11.69 2.49 9.13
CA MET A 91 -12.31 3.05 7.92
C MET A 91 -13.84 2.87 7.88
N ALA A 92 -14.45 2.20 8.85
CA ALA A 92 -15.89 1.93 8.83
C ALA A 92 -16.72 3.23 8.75
N GLN A 93 -16.37 4.27 9.49
CA GLN A 93 -17.05 5.56 9.44
C GLN A 93 -16.72 6.32 8.16
N THR A 94 -15.50 6.23 7.69
CA THR A 94 -15.07 6.86 6.43
C THR A 94 -15.85 6.29 5.25
N ASP A 95 -16.04 4.98 5.19
CA ASP A 95 -16.82 4.34 4.14
C ASP A 95 -18.26 4.83 4.13
N LYS A 96 -18.86 4.97 5.31
CA LYS A 96 -20.22 5.51 5.44
C LYS A 96 -20.30 6.95 4.92
N GLN A 97 -19.32 7.78 5.25
CA GLN A 97 -19.26 9.17 4.79
C GLN A 97 -19.09 9.24 3.27
N ILE A 98 -18.26 8.39 2.69
CA ILE A 98 -18.07 8.34 1.24
C ILE A 98 -19.39 7.98 0.54
N ILE A 99 -20.08 6.95 1.02
CA ILE A 99 -21.39 6.56 0.47
C ILE A 99 -22.37 7.73 0.52
N GLN A 100 -22.43 8.42 1.65
CA GLN A 100 -23.32 9.58 1.82
C GLN A 100 -22.97 10.69 0.82
N LEU A 101 -21.68 11.01 0.67
CA LEU A 101 -21.23 12.03 -0.28
C LEU A 101 -21.59 11.66 -1.73
N MET A 102 -21.47 10.39 -2.09
CA MET A 102 -21.83 9.91 -3.41
C MET A 102 -23.32 10.04 -3.69
N MET A 103 -24.17 9.85 -2.66
CA MET A 103 -25.62 9.97 -2.78
C MET A 103 -26.06 11.43 -2.88
N GLU A 104 -25.30 12.38 -2.38
CA GLU A 104 -25.60 13.81 -2.42
C GLU A 104 -25.26 14.46 -3.76
N SER A 105 -24.47 13.80 -4.56
CA SER A 105 -24.02 14.34 -5.86
C SER A 105 -24.93 13.90 -7.05
#